data_b5c170c28de95f222096093cc67917d4
#
_entry.id   b5c170c28de95f222096093cc67917d4
#
_cell.length_a   1.000
_cell.length_b   1.000
_cell.length_c   1.000
_cell.angle_alpha   90.00
_cell.angle_beta   90.00
_cell.angle_gamma   90.00
#
_symmetry.space_group_name_H-M   'P 1'
#
loop_
_entity.id
_entity.type
_entity.pdbx_description
1 polymer ?
#
loop_
_entity_poly.entity_id
_entity_poly.type
_entity_poly.pdbx_seq_one_letter_code
_entity_poly.pdbx_strand_id
1 'polypeptide(L)'
;GVQTLVPIMLNHVNNGKLGLAKLVSLWSYGPERIHKISNKGRIKEGYDADFTIVDMNKEMVIQNSQQRSKSKWTPYDGMKVKGWVTHTILRGNCVMQDDEIISKPLGQTVKFKETI
;
A
#
# COMPACT_ATOMS: atom_id res chain seq x y z
N GLY A 1 10.30 -1.85 -6.42
CA GLY A 1 9.82 -1.39 -5.58
C GLY A 1 8.43 -1.00 -5.17
N VAL A 2 7.81 -0.07 -5.85
CA VAL A 2 6.52 0.50 -5.40
C VAL A 2 5.42 -0.55 -5.29
N GLN A 3 5.30 -1.41 -6.28
CA GLN A 3 4.24 -2.43 -6.33
C GLN A 3 4.56 -3.65 -5.45
N THR A 4 5.81 -4.01 -5.30
CA THR A 4 6.22 -5.25 -4.61
C THR A 4 6.45 -5.08 -3.12
N LEU A 5 6.64 -3.85 -2.64
CA LEU A 5 6.93 -3.58 -1.23
C LEU A 5 5.82 -4.12 -0.30
N VAL A 6 4.57 -3.87 -0.63
CA VAL A 6 3.44 -4.24 0.24
C VAL A 6 3.33 -5.76 0.41
N PRO A 7 3.22 -6.56 -0.65
CA PRO A 7 3.13 -8.01 -0.48
C PRO A 7 4.36 -8.63 0.19
N ILE A 8 5.56 -8.13 -0.08
CA ILE A 8 6.77 -8.64 0.58
C ILE A 8 6.71 -8.39 2.09
N MET A 9 6.31 -7.19 2.51
CA MET A 9 6.22 -6.86 3.93
C MET A 9 5.07 -7.57 4.63
N LEU A 10 3.93 -7.78 3.97
CA LEU A 10 2.85 -8.61 4.50
C LEU A 10 3.31 -10.06 4.70
N ASN A 11 4.10 -10.58 3.76
CA ASN A 11 4.71 -11.89 3.88
C ASN A 11 5.65 -11.98 5.09
N HIS A 12 6.44 -10.94 5.36
CA HIS A 12 7.26 -10.88 6.56
C HIS A 12 6.44 -10.87 7.85
N VAL A 13 5.29 -10.20 7.86
CA VAL A 13 4.35 -10.26 8.99
C VAL A 13 3.86 -11.71 9.18
N ASN A 14 3.44 -12.38 8.12
CA ASN A 14 3.01 -13.77 8.17
C ASN A 14 4.10 -14.73 8.63
N ASN A 15 5.35 -14.41 8.37
CA ASN A 15 6.52 -15.19 8.81
C ASN A 15 7.01 -14.81 10.21
N GLY A 16 6.31 -13.96 10.92
CA GLY A 16 6.64 -13.57 12.29
C GLY A 16 7.84 -12.64 12.42
N LYS A 17 8.31 -12.00 11.32
CA LYS A 17 9.48 -11.11 11.35
C LYS A 17 9.18 -9.72 11.89
N LEU A 18 7.94 -9.27 11.81
CA LEU A 18 7.47 -8.04 12.44
C LEU A 18 5.96 -8.12 12.68
N GLY A 19 5.46 -7.34 13.62
CA GLY A 19 4.03 -7.27 13.90
C GLY A 19 3.28 -6.42 12.87
N LEU A 20 2.01 -6.75 12.62
CA LEU A 20 1.16 -5.99 11.70
C LEU A 20 1.01 -4.53 12.16
N ALA A 21 0.80 -4.29 13.45
CA ALA A 21 0.69 -2.95 14.00
C ALA A 21 1.96 -2.12 13.75
N LYS A 22 3.13 -2.74 13.85
CA LYS A 22 4.40 -2.08 13.55
C LYS A 22 4.50 -1.71 12.07
N LEU A 23 4.08 -2.60 11.18
CA LEU A 23 4.07 -2.33 9.74
C LEU A 23 3.15 -1.17 9.39
N VAL A 24 1.94 -1.14 9.94
CA VAL A 24 1.00 -0.01 9.76
C VAL A 24 1.60 1.30 10.26
N SER A 25 2.28 1.26 11.40
CA SER A 25 2.99 2.42 11.93
C SER A 25 4.06 2.94 10.96
N LEU A 26 4.84 2.03 10.38
CA LEU A 26 5.92 2.39 9.45
C LEU A 26 5.39 2.97 8.14
N TRP A 27 4.22 2.55 7.68
CA TRP A 27 3.67 2.96 6.39
C TRP A 27 2.70 4.12 6.43
N SER A 28 2.03 4.32 7.54
CA SER A 28 0.89 5.25 7.60
C SER A 28 1.16 6.43 8.53
N TYR A 29 0.89 6.29 9.82
CA TYR A 29 0.99 7.45 10.70
C TYR A 29 2.44 7.83 11.05
N GLY A 30 3.39 6.93 10.93
CA GLY A 30 4.81 7.28 11.08
C GLY A 30 5.25 8.32 10.05
N PRO A 31 5.10 8.06 8.74
CA PRO A 31 5.36 9.06 7.71
C PRO A 31 4.50 10.33 7.84
N GLU A 32 3.22 10.18 8.19
CA GLU A 32 2.33 11.34 8.44
C GLU A 32 2.94 12.29 9.47
N ARG A 33 3.38 11.74 10.59
CA ARG A 33 3.96 12.51 11.68
C ARG A 33 5.31 13.11 11.32
N ILE A 34 6.19 12.32 10.71
CA ILE A 34 7.56 12.75 10.37
C ILE A 34 7.54 13.85 9.31
N HIS A 35 6.74 13.66 8.27
CA HIS A 35 6.66 14.60 7.16
C HIS A 35 5.56 15.66 7.31
N LYS A 36 4.82 15.62 8.42
CA LYS A 36 3.73 16.57 8.72
C LYS A 36 2.68 16.61 7.61
N ILE A 37 2.29 15.43 7.13
CA ILE A 37 1.29 15.28 6.09
C ILE A 37 -0.09 15.62 6.66
N SER A 38 -0.88 16.39 5.89
CA SER A 38 -2.24 16.77 6.29
C SER A 38 -3.26 15.72 5.85
N ASN A 39 -4.15 15.33 6.76
CA ASN A 39 -5.37 14.54 6.49
C ASN A 39 -5.15 13.16 5.89
N LYS A 40 -3.98 12.57 6.03
CA LYS A 40 -3.64 11.23 5.53
C LYS A 40 -2.90 10.44 6.60
N GLY A 41 -2.83 9.12 6.44
CA GLY A 41 -2.05 8.24 7.29
C GLY A 41 -2.78 7.69 8.51
N ARG A 42 -4.03 8.07 8.72
CA ARG A 42 -4.88 7.59 9.82
C ARG A 42 -6.30 7.33 9.36
N ILE A 43 -6.93 6.33 9.96
CA ILE A 43 -8.37 6.11 9.84
C ILE A 43 -9.04 6.94 10.94
N LYS A 44 -9.45 8.15 10.58
CA LYS A 44 -9.97 9.13 11.55
C LYS A 44 -10.96 10.08 10.86
N GLU A 45 -12.00 10.49 11.57
CA GLU A 45 -12.91 11.52 11.07
C GLU A 45 -12.16 12.79 10.65
N GLY A 46 -12.55 13.35 9.50
CA GLY A 46 -11.90 14.53 8.92
C GLY A 46 -10.67 14.21 8.07
N TYR A 47 -10.18 12.98 8.08
CA TYR A 47 -9.09 12.52 7.22
C TYR A 47 -9.62 11.99 5.88
N ASP A 48 -8.77 12.01 4.87
CA ASP A 48 -9.11 11.43 3.57
C ASP A 48 -9.42 9.94 3.71
N ALA A 49 -10.45 9.48 3.02
CA ALA A 49 -10.83 8.07 2.98
C ALA A 49 -9.90 7.31 2.02
N ASP A 50 -8.64 7.17 2.42
CA ASP A 50 -7.61 6.42 1.71
C ASP A 50 -7.40 5.10 2.45
N PHE A 51 -7.66 3.97 1.76
CA PHE A 51 -7.53 2.65 2.36
C PHE A 51 -6.80 1.69 1.44
N THR A 52 -5.97 0.86 2.05
CA THR A 52 -5.44 -0.33 1.42
C THR A 52 -6.07 -1.54 2.12
N ILE A 53 -6.86 -2.31 1.39
CA ILE A 53 -7.51 -3.51 1.91
C ILE A 53 -6.66 -4.70 1.53
N VAL A 54 -6.31 -5.52 2.51
CA VAL A 54 -5.44 -6.68 2.33
C VAL A 54 -6.11 -7.96 2.80
N ASP A 55 -5.81 -9.05 2.11
CA ASP A 55 -6.12 -10.41 2.56
C ASP A 55 -4.82 -11.05 3.05
N MET A 56 -4.72 -11.23 4.37
CA MET A 56 -3.51 -11.79 4.99
C MET A 56 -3.31 -13.28 4.71
N ASN A 57 -4.33 -13.97 4.22
CA ASN A 57 -4.28 -15.40 3.93
C ASN A 57 -4.08 -15.72 2.45
N LYS A 58 -4.14 -14.72 1.58
CA LYS A 58 -4.02 -14.92 0.13
C LYS A 58 -2.57 -15.24 -0.25
N GLU A 59 -2.36 -16.38 -0.87
CA GLU A 59 -1.06 -16.80 -1.39
C GLU A 59 -0.95 -16.43 -2.85
N MET A 60 0.15 -15.79 -3.22
CA MET A 60 0.42 -15.32 -4.58
C MET A 60 1.89 -15.51 -4.92
N VAL A 61 2.19 -15.49 -6.21
CA VAL A 61 3.56 -15.46 -6.74
C VAL A 61 3.78 -14.11 -7.41
N ILE A 62 4.83 -13.40 -7.01
CA ILE A 62 5.22 -12.15 -7.67
C ILE A 62 5.78 -12.50 -9.05
N GLN A 63 5.33 -11.78 -10.08
CA GLN A 63 5.72 -12.05 -11.46
C GLN A 63 6.07 -10.75 -12.21
N ASN A 64 7.06 -10.82 -13.08
CA ASN A 64 7.42 -9.70 -13.96
C ASN A 64 6.22 -9.23 -14.79
N SER A 65 5.42 -10.18 -15.32
CA SER A 65 4.25 -9.89 -16.15
C SER A 65 3.18 -9.05 -15.47
N GLN A 66 3.16 -9.03 -14.15
CA GLN A 66 2.20 -8.27 -13.35
C GLN A 66 2.68 -6.86 -12.98
N GLN A 67 3.93 -6.54 -13.31
CA GLN A 67 4.50 -5.25 -12.97
C GLN A 67 3.99 -4.16 -13.90
N ARG A 68 3.52 -3.06 -13.32
CA ARG A 68 2.97 -1.92 -14.05
C ARG A 68 4.00 -0.81 -14.29
N SER A 69 5.21 -0.97 -13.78
CA SER A 69 6.32 -0.08 -14.09
C SER A 69 6.70 -0.17 -15.57
N LYS A 70 7.32 0.88 -16.09
CA LYS A 70 7.77 0.90 -17.50
C LYS A 70 8.78 -0.21 -17.80
N SER A 71 9.61 -0.60 -16.82
CA SER A 71 10.59 -1.67 -16.97
C SER A 71 9.98 -3.07 -17.08
N LYS A 72 8.77 -3.26 -16.58
CA LYS A 72 8.09 -4.58 -16.54
C LYS A 72 8.94 -5.66 -15.87
N TRP A 73 9.74 -5.27 -14.89
CA TRP A 73 10.70 -6.16 -14.24
C TRP A 73 10.70 -5.97 -12.72
N THR A 74 10.94 -7.06 -12.01
CA THR A 74 11.17 -7.04 -10.56
C THR A 74 12.24 -8.07 -10.19
N PRO A 75 13.13 -7.76 -9.22
CA PRO A 75 14.09 -8.74 -8.71
C PRO A 75 13.43 -9.88 -7.92
N TYR A 76 12.13 -9.75 -7.63
CA TYR A 76 11.37 -10.72 -6.84
C TYR A 76 10.51 -11.66 -7.68
N ASP A 77 10.73 -11.69 -9.00
CA ASP A 77 10.02 -12.61 -9.91
C ASP A 77 10.12 -14.05 -9.41
N GLY A 78 8.98 -14.73 -9.30
CA GLY A 78 8.90 -16.10 -8.80
C GLY A 78 8.82 -16.24 -7.27
N MET A 79 8.89 -15.15 -6.53
CA MET A 79 8.78 -15.18 -5.07
C MET A 79 7.35 -15.50 -4.63
N LYS A 80 7.20 -16.56 -3.83
CA LYS A 80 5.92 -16.89 -3.19
C LYS A 80 5.73 -16.03 -1.95
N VAL A 81 4.56 -15.42 -1.84
CA VAL A 81 4.20 -14.56 -0.71
C VAL A 81 2.82 -14.92 -0.17
N LYS A 82 2.62 -14.68 1.12
CA LYS A 82 1.32 -14.77 1.78
C LYS A 82 0.95 -13.41 2.36
N GLY A 83 -0.19 -12.89 1.94
CA GLY A 83 -0.64 -11.54 2.18
C GLY A 83 -0.62 -10.74 0.87
N TRP A 84 -1.78 -10.21 0.48
CA TRP A 84 -1.93 -9.53 -0.80
C TRP A 84 -2.94 -8.39 -0.69
N VAL A 85 -2.71 -7.31 -1.44
CA VAL A 85 -3.65 -6.21 -1.54
C VAL A 85 -4.80 -6.61 -2.44
N THR A 86 -6.03 -6.45 -1.96
CA THR A 86 -7.24 -6.73 -2.74
C THR A 86 -7.88 -5.47 -3.30
N HIS A 87 -7.83 -4.37 -2.55
CA HIS A 87 -8.42 -3.10 -2.95
C HIS A 87 -7.52 -1.94 -2.56
N THR A 88 -7.50 -0.93 -3.41
CA THR A 88 -6.96 0.40 -3.10
C THR A 88 -8.06 1.43 -3.25
N ILE A 89 -8.35 2.15 -2.18
CA ILE A 89 -9.38 3.19 -2.14
C ILE A 89 -8.70 4.53 -1.93
N LEU A 90 -8.97 5.47 -2.80
CA LEU A 90 -8.41 6.82 -2.77
C LEU A 90 -9.54 7.84 -2.66
N ARG A 91 -9.55 8.59 -1.54
CA ARG A 91 -10.61 9.55 -1.21
C ARG A 91 -12.02 9.01 -1.49
N GLY A 92 -12.28 7.80 -0.97
CA GLY A 92 -13.56 7.12 -1.08
C GLY A 92 -13.83 6.42 -2.41
N ASN A 93 -12.91 6.47 -3.38
CA ASN A 93 -13.06 5.86 -4.69
C ASN A 93 -12.18 4.61 -4.81
N CYS A 94 -12.75 3.47 -5.15
CA CYS A 94 -12.00 2.27 -5.43
C CYS A 94 -11.27 2.43 -6.76
N VAL A 95 -9.95 2.46 -6.73
CA VAL A 95 -9.10 2.66 -7.91
C VAL A 95 -8.44 1.38 -8.40
N MET A 96 -8.33 0.38 -7.52
CA MET A 96 -7.81 -0.96 -7.86
C MET A 96 -8.59 -2.02 -7.09
N GLN A 97 -8.94 -3.09 -7.77
CA GLN A 97 -9.61 -4.25 -7.20
C GLN A 97 -9.08 -5.52 -7.86
N ASP A 98 -8.67 -6.49 -7.04
CA ASP A 98 -8.20 -7.81 -7.49
C ASP A 98 -7.18 -7.70 -8.64
N ASP A 99 -6.13 -6.92 -8.42
CA ASP A 99 -5.02 -6.65 -9.35
C ASP A 99 -5.38 -5.85 -10.60
N GLU A 100 -6.61 -5.38 -10.72
CA GLU A 100 -7.05 -4.57 -11.85
C GLU A 100 -7.21 -3.09 -11.47
N ILE A 101 -6.69 -2.21 -12.30
CA ILE A 101 -6.93 -0.77 -12.20
C ILE A 101 -8.31 -0.49 -12.80
N ILE A 102 -9.23 0.02 -11.98
CA ILE A 102 -10.65 0.18 -12.36
C ILE A 102 -11.11 1.63 -12.46
N SER A 103 -10.22 2.58 -12.29
CA SER A 103 -10.57 4.00 -12.41
C SER A 103 -9.50 4.76 -13.20
N LYS A 104 -9.87 5.98 -13.61
CA LYS A 104 -8.90 6.98 -14.10
C LYS A 104 -7.97 7.38 -12.95
N PRO A 105 -6.77 7.90 -13.25
CA PRO A 105 -5.92 8.48 -12.22
C PRO A 105 -6.64 9.60 -11.46
N LEU A 106 -6.70 9.46 -10.13
CA LEU A 106 -7.36 10.42 -9.24
C LEU A 106 -6.36 11.09 -8.28
N GLY A 107 -5.07 10.87 -8.49
CA GLY A 107 -4.03 11.40 -7.62
C GLY A 107 -4.07 12.92 -7.50
N GLN A 108 -3.78 13.43 -6.32
CA GLN A 108 -3.63 14.84 -6.03
C GLN A 108 -2.36 15.05 -5.22
N THR A 109 -1.80 16.24 -5.33
CA THR A 109 -0.61 16.61 -4.55
C THR A 109 -0.90 16.51 -3.06
N VAL A 110 -0.02 15.85 -2.34
CA VAL A 110 -0.10 15.76 -0.88
C VAL A 110 0.15 17.14 -0.27
N LYS A 111 -0.65 17.49 0.72
CA LYS A 111 -0.51 18.74 1.48
C LYS A 111 0.22 18.47 2.78
N PHE A 112 1.04 19.44 3.18
CA PHE A 112 1.80 19.38 4.42
C PHE A 112 1.32 20.46 5.37
N LYS A 113 1.41 20.18 6.69
CA LYS A 113 1.12 21.17 7.73
C LYS A 113 2.20 22.25 7.67
N GLU A 114 1.78 23.50 7.77
CA GLU A 114 2.74 24.61 7.86
C GLU A 114 3.55 24.48 9.15
N THR A 115 4.86 24.70 9.02
CA THR A 115 5.76 24.81 10.15
C THR A 115 6.31 26.23 10.20
N ILE A 116 6.10 26.86 11.32
CA ILE A 116 6.69 28.16 11.60
C ILE A 116 8.10 27.96 12.16
#